data_5f968414fc9bbe1ee2c159e9711f7583
#
_entry.id   5f968414fc9bbe1ee2c159e9711f7583
#
_cell.length_a   1.000
_cell.length_b   1.000
_cell.length_c   1.000
_cell.angle_alpha   90.00
_cell.angle_beta   90.00
_cell.angle_gamma   90.00
#
_symmetry.space_group_name_H-M   'P 1'
#
loop_
_entity.id
_entity.type
_entity.pdbx_description
1 polymer ?
#
loop_
_entity_poly.entity_id
_entity_poly.type
_entity_poly.pdbx_seq_one_letter_code
_entity_poly.pdbx_strand_id
1 'polypeptide(L)'
;ETLLVRNDSKCRVSDRIELKESQGKILQICHSQGRVKVEKTKVVENGIQAEGVVFLKILYITGNDEMPFYSVDGMLPFSHVIEANGITEDSTFFLQADLEQLSTSMIDSNEIEVKAVISLNVLVLQCENRMIISKVEERPLDMEKIQAMPGITVYVVKNGDSMWDIAKRFYTT
;
A
#
# COMPACT_ATOMS: atom_id res chain seq x y z
N GLU A 1 1.61 -4.07 15.14
CA GLU A 1 1.42 -3.12 14.01
C GLU A 1 0.58 -1.94 14.50
N THR A 2 1.02 -0.74 14.18
CA THR A 2 0.31 0.50 14.52
C THR A 2 0.10 1.29 13.24
N LEU A 3 -1.11 1.82 13.05
CA LEU A 3 -1.39 2.71 11.92
C LEU A 3 -0.58 4.00 12.09
N LEU A 4 0.31 4.28 11.13
CA LEU A 4 1.09 5.51 11.11
C LEU A 4 0.36 6.61 10.32
N VAL A 5 -0.02 6.31 9.07
CA VAL A 5 -0.67 7.27 8.16
C VAL A 5 -1.68 6.54 7.29
N ARG A 6 -2.82 7.20 7.05
CA ARG A 6 -3.71 6.91 5.94
C ARG A 6 -3.92 8.21 5.16
N ASN A 7 -3.61 8.20 3.88
CA ASN A 7 -3.73 9.38 3.05
C ASN A 7 -4.26 9.04 1.65
N ASP A 8 -5.02 9.99 1.10
CA ASP A 8 -5.56 9.96 -0.25
C ASP A 8 -4.96 11.12 -1.05
N SER A 9 -4.45 10.84 -2.23
CA SER A 9 -3.89 11.85 -3.12
C SER A 9 -4.37 11.67 -4.54
N LYS A 10 -4.43 12.77 -5.30
CA LYS A 10 -4.88 12.76 -6.69
C LYS A 10 -3.78 13.25 -7.61
N CYS A 11 -3.43 12.42 -8.57
CA CYS A 11 -2.50 12.75 -9.64
C CYS A 11 -3.28 13.06 -10.92
N ARG A 12 -3.00 14.22 -11.53
CA ARG A 12 -3.58 14.62 -12.81
C ARG A 12 -2.51 14.52 -13.88
N VAL A 13 -2.84 13.83 -14.96
CA VAL A 13 -1.97 13.69 -16.13
C VAL A 13 -2.74 14.00 -17.40
N SER A 14 -2.05 14.58 -18.37
CA SER A 14 -2.61 14.85 -19.69
C SER A 14 -1.54 14.64 -20.74
N ASP A 15 -1.96 14.14 -21.89
CA ASP A 15 -1.10 13.97 -23.06
C ASP A 15 -1.93 14.03 -24.35
N ARG A 16 -1.26 14.02 -25.49
CA ARG A 16 -1.85 14.03 -26.81
C ARG A 16 -1.46 12.77 -27.56
N ILE A 17 -2.44 12.19 -28.22
CA ILE A 17 -2.28 11.01 -29.04
C ILE A 17 -2.44 11.43 -30.50
N GLU A 18 -1.37 11.35 -31.27
CA GLU A 18 -1.39 11.55 -32.71
C GLU A 18 -1.72 10.25 -33.42
N LEU A 19 -2.69 10.30 -34.33
CA LEU A 19 -3.04 9.14 -35.17
C LEU A 19 -2.12 9.03 -36.37
N LYS A 20 -1.78 7.79 -36.71
CA LYS A 20 -1.06 7.48 -37.95
C LYS A 20 -1.99 7.67 -39.16
N GLU A 21 -1.46 8.06 -40.29
CA GLU A 21 -2.23 8.23 -41.55
C GLU A 21 -3.06 6.98 -41.91
N SER A 22 -2.54 5.78 -41.57
CA SER A 22 -3.22 4.50 -41.84
C SER A 22 -4.45 4.24 -40.97
N GLN A 23 -4.66 5.03 -39.92
CA GLN A 23 -5.77 4.85 -38.97
C GLN A 23 -7.01 5.68 -39.29
N GLY A 24 -6.98 6.41 -40.40
CA GLY A 24 -8.10 7.27 -40.85
C GLY A 24 -8.27 8.52 -39.98
N LYS A 25 -9.04 9.48 -40.50
CA LYS A 25 -9.36 10.71 -39.79
C LYS A 25 -10.53 10.53 -38.85
N ILE A 26 -10.41 11.06 -37.63
CA ILE A 26 -11.46 11.03 -36.62
C ILE A 26 -12.61 11.89 -37.06
N LEU A 27 -13.83 11.35 -37.04
CA LEU A 27 -15.08 12.12 -37.12
C LEU A 27 -15.68 12.29 -35.72
N GLN A 28 -15.62 11.23 -34.88
CA GLN A 28 -16.19 11.24 -33.55
C GLN A 28 -15.53 10.21 -32.66
N ILE A 29 -15.25 10.57 -31.41
CA ILE A 29 -14.85 9.61 -30.37
C ILE A 29 -16.11 8.95 -29.80
N CYS A 30 -16.17 7.62 -29.80
CA CYS A 30 -17.33 6.87 -29.34
C CYS A 30 -17.18 6.39 -27.89
N HIS A 31 -15.98 5.92 -27.55
CA HIS A 31 -15.73 5.35 -26.23
C HIS A 31 -14.25 5.46 -25.86
N SER A 32 -14.00 5.65 -24.57
CA SER A 32 -12.65 5.67 -24.02
C SER A 32 -12.63 4.88 -22.72
N GLN A 33 -11.64 4.01 -22.58
CA GLN A 33 -11.40 3.28 -21.34
C GLN A 33 -9.93 3.38 -20.97
N GLY A 34 -9.66 3.33 -19.66
CA GLY A 34 -8.31 3.38 -19.13
C GLY A 34 -8.12 2.40 -17.99
N ARG A 35 -6.86 2.00 -17.79
CA ARG A 35 -6.44 1.18 -16.67
C ARG A 35 -5.12 1.69 -16.12
N VAL A 36 -5.09 1.95 -14.80
CA VAL A 36 -3.87 2.35 -14.08
C VAL A 36 -3.06 1.11 -13.72
N LYS A 37 -1.75 1.23 -13.87
CA LYS A 37 -0.78 0.26 -13.36
C LYS A 37 0.36 1.02 -12.69
N VAL A 38 0.54 0.80 -11.40
CA VAL A 38 1.74 1.25 -10.68
C VAL A 38 2.87 0.27 -11.00
N GLU A 39 4.02 0.81 -11.40
CA GLU A 39 5.18 0.01 -11.80
C GLU A 39 6.28 0.04 -10.74
N LYS A 40 6.44 1.19 -10.07
CA LYS A 40 7.45 1.38 -9.04
C LYS A 40 6.90 2.20 -7.89
N THR A 41 7.35 1.84 -6.69
CA THR A 41 7.14 2.63 -5.48
C THR A 41 8.46 2.78 -4.75
N LYS A 42 8.70 3.95 -4.18
CA LYS A 42 9.89 4.25 -3.40
C LYS A 42 9.52 5.12 -2.20
N VAL A 43 10.02 4.76 -1.03
CA VAL A 43 9.94 5.63 0.14
C VAL A 43 10.89 6.82 -0.07
N VAL A 44 10.36 8.01 0.10
CA VAL A 44 11.08 9.29 0.02
C VAL A 44 10.89 10.05 1.32
N GLU A 45 11.55 11.18 1.48
CA GLU A 45 11.39 12.00 2.67
C GLU A 45 9.92 12.42 2.86
N ASN A 46 9.33 11.98 3.99
CA ASN A 46 7.92 12.22 4.35
C ASN A 46 6.88 11.78 3.30
N GLY A 47 7.19 10.76 2.49
CA GLY A 47 6.23 10.32 1.49
C GLY A 47 6.59 9.02 0.76
N ILE A 48 5.70 8.66 -0.16
CA ILE A 48 5.87 7.52 -1.06
C ILE A 48 5.75 8.05 -2.48
N GLN A 49 6.83 7.93 -3.24
CA GLN A 49 6.81 8.18 -4.68
C GLN A 49 6.24 6.96 -5.38
N ALA A 50 5.18 7.15 -6.16
CA ALA A 50 4.57 6.16 -7.02
C ALA A 50 4.78 6.56 -8.50
N GLU A 51 5.31 5.63 -9.29
CA GLU A 51 5.49 5.78 -10.73
C GLU A 51 4.70 4.69 -11.43
N GLY A 52 4.07 5.03 -12.54
CA GLY A 52 3.27 4.07 -13.28
C GLY A 52 2.77 4.62 -14.61
N VAL A 53 1.84 3.88 -15.19
CA VAL A 53 1.28 4.19 -16.51
C VAL A 53 -0.22 3.99 -16.50
N VAL A 54 -0.95 4.91 -17.14
CA VAL A 54 -2.35 4.71 -17.51
C VAL A 54 -2.38 4.17 -18.93
N PHE A 55 -2.81 2.92 -19.10
CA PHE A 55 -3.09 2.33 -20.40
C PHE A 55 -4.46 2.78 -20.87
N LEU A 56 -4.54 3.19 -22.13
CA LEU A 56 -5.75 3.74 -22.72
C LEU A 56 -6.14 2.96 -23.95
N LYS A 57 -7.44 2.86 -24.18
CA LYS A 57 -8.02 2.41 -25.44
C LYS A 57 -9.18 3.32 -25.83
N ILE A 58 -9.08 3.91 -27.00
CA ILE A 58 -10.04 4.86 -27.52
C ILE A 58 -10.64 4.34 -28.81
N LEU A 59 -11.95 4.21 -28.85
CA LEU A 59 -12.74 3.85 -30.02
C LEU A 59 -13.30 5.09 -30.67
N TYR A 60 -13.13 5.22 -31.99
CA TYR A 60 -13.62 6.35 -32.76
C TYR A 60 -14.17 5.94 -34.13
N ILE A 61 -14.96 6.83 -34.72
CA ILE A 61 -15.53 6.68 -36.06
C ILE A 61 -14.67 7.50 -37.05
N THR A 62 -14.50 6.92 -38.22
CA THR A 62 -13.85 7.60 -39.39
C THR A 62 -14.85 7.76 -40.55
N GLY A 63 -14.45 8.51 -41.57
CA GLY A 63 -15.24 8.67 -42.80
C GLY A 63 -15.10 7.53 -43.82
N ASN A 64 -14.53 6.39 -43.41
CA ASN A 64 -14.40 5.21 -44.28
C ASN A 64 -15.63 4.31 -44.13
N ASP A 65 -16.44 4.22 -45.18
CA ASP A 65 -17.70 3.42 -45.16
C ASP A 65 -17.48 1.92 -45.07
N GLU A 66 -16.31 1.41 -45.51
CA GLU A 66 -15.99 -0.04 -45.42
C GLU A 66 -15.50 -0.43 -44.02
N MET A 67 -14.76 0.49 -43.35
CA MET A 67 -14.24 0.29 -41.98
C MET A 67 -14.46 1.56 -41.15
N PRO A 68 -15.69 1.77 -40.67
CA PRO A 68 -16.02 3.03 -39.99
C PRO A 68 -15.46 3.11 -38.57
N PHE A 69 -15.12 1.99 -37.94
CA PHE A 69 -14.64 1.95 -36.55
C PHE A 69 -13.17 1.61 -36.46
N TYR A 70 -12.44 2.42 -35.70
CA TYR A 70 -11.05 2.17 -35.36
C TYR A 70 -10.82 2.33 -33.87
N SER A 71 -9.76 1.71 -33.36
CA SER A 71 -9.28 1.93 -32.01
C SER A 71 -7.80 2.30 -32.01
N VAL A 72 -7.46 3.20 -31.08
CA VAL A 72 -6.08 3.56 -30.79
C VAL A 72 -5.77 3.24 -29.33
N ASP A 73 -4.59 2.67 -29.11
CA ASP A 73 -4.05 2.43 -27.77
C ASP A 73 -3.05 3.57 -27.42
N GLY A 74 -3.08 4.01 -26.18
CA GLY A 74 -2.19 5.05 -25.66
C GLY A 74 -1.67 4.70 -24.29
N MET A 75 -0.61 5.39 -23.88
CA MET A 75 0.01 5.23 -22.57
C MET A 75 0.34 6.61 -21.98
N LEU A 76 -0.19 6.93 -20.81
CA LEU A 76 0.13 8.14 -20.06
C LEU A 76 0.99 7.75 -18.85
N PRO A 77 2.28 8.06 -18.85
CA PRO A 77 3.13 7.87 -17.68
C PRO A 77 2.75 8.89 -16.59
N PHE A 78 2.86 8.47 -15.33
CA PHE A 78 2.71 9.36 -14.19
C PHE A 78 3.78 9.10 -13.14
N SER A 79 4.13 10.15 -12.41
CA SER A 79 4.93 10.11 -11.20
C SER A 79 4.32 11.06 -10.18
N HIS A 80 4.06 10.56 -8.98
CA HIS A 80 3.42 11.34 -7.93
C HIS A 80 3.96 10.96 -6.56
N VAL A 81 4.11 11.95 -5.68
CA VAL A 81 4.51 11.74 -4.29
C VAL A 81 3.26 11.88 -3.41
N ILE A 82 2.96 10.82 -2.67
CA ILE A 82 1.89 10.79 -1.69
C ILE A 82 2.50 11.10 -0.33
N GLU A 83 2.00 12.13 0.34
CA GLU A 83 2.50 12.51 1.66
C GLU A 83 2.23 11.42 2.70
N ALA A 84 3.28 11.03 3.42
CA ALA A 84 3.23 10.05 4.50
C ALA A 84 4.25 10.43 5.58
N ASN A 85 3.86 11.35 6.45
CA ASN A 85 4.74 11.88 7.49
C ASN A 85 5.21 10.79 8.45
N GLY A 86 6.52 10.74 8.71
CA GLY A 86 7.13 9.79 9.63
C GLY A 86 7.36 8.39 9.04
N ILE A 87 7.12 8.19 7.73
CA ILE A 87 7.46 6.94 7.06
C ILE A 87 8.97 6.71 7.06
N THR A 88 9.38 5.46 7.27
CA THR A 88 10.76 4.99 7.20
C THR A 88 10.86 3.80 6.25
N GLU A 89 12.08 3.41 5.89
CA GLU A 89 12.30 2.23 5.05
C GLU A 89 11.79 0.92 5.68
N ASP A 90 11.71 0.86 7.01
CA ASP A 90 11.18 -0.29 7.77
C ASP A 90 9.65 -0.29 7.88
N SER A 91 8.98 0.75 7.41
CA SER A 91 7.51 0.84 7.42
C SER A 91 6.91 -0.06 6.34
N THR A 92 5.83 -0.74 6.69
CA THR A 92 5.03 -1.48 5.71
C THR A 92 3.94 -0.58 5.18
N PHE A 93 3.74 -0.55 3.85
CA PHE A 93 2.66 0.22 3.27
C PHE A 93 1.89 -0.55 2.21
N PHE A 94 0.63 -0.18 2.05
CA PHE A 94 -0.26 -0.66 1.00
C PHE A 94 -0.67 0.55 0.15
N LEU A 95 -0.48 0.43 -1.16
CA LEU A 95 -0.86 1.46 -2.12
C LEU A 95 -1.90 0.90 -3.08
N GLN A 96 -3.02 1.60 -3.18
CA GLN A 96 -4.06 1.34 -4.18
C GLN A 96 -4.12 2.53 -5.14
N ALA A 97 -4.17 2.24 -6.44
CA ALA A 97 -4.27 3.23 -7.49
C ALA A 97 -5.46 2.92 -8.40
N ASP A 98 -6.36 3.88 -8.52
CA ASP A 98 -7.57 3.76 -9.33
C ASP A 98 -7.69 4.91 -10.31
N LEU A 99 -8.25 4.66 -11.49
CA LEU A 99 -8.60 5.70 -12.46
C LEU A 99 -9.94 6.32 -12.05
N GLU A 100 -9.89 7.51 -11.46
CA GLU A 100 -11.09 8.21 -10.99
C GLU A 100 -11.84 8.87 -12.14
N GLN A 101 -11.10 9.46 -13.08
CA GLN A 101 -11.69 10.16 -14.22
C GLN A 101 -10.80 10.00 -15.46
N LEU A 102 -11.44 9.77 -16.60
CA LEU A 102 -10.84 9.80 -17.92
C LEU A 102 -11.66 10.70 -18.83
N SER A 103 -11.02 11.65 -19.47
CA SER A 103 -11.62 12.54 -20.45
C SER A 103 -10.80 12.52 -21.73
N THR A 104 -11.47 12.34 -22.84
CA THR A 104 -10.86 12.38 -24.18
C THR A 104 -11.60 13.39 -25.03
N SER A 105 -10.87 14.23 -25.74
CA SER A 105 -11.42 15.23 -26.64
C SER A 105 -10.63 15.27 -27.93
N MET A 106 -11.34 15.43 -29.02
CA MET A 106 -10.72 15.61 -30.33
C MET A 106 -10.20 17.05 -30.43
N ILE A 107 -8.90 17.21 -30.71
CA ILE A 107 -8.30 18.52 -31.01
C ILE A 107 -8.53 18.84 -32.49
N ASP A 108 -8.21 17.88 -33.34
CA ASP A 108 -8.48 17.90 -34.76
C ASP A 108 -8.76 16.47 -35.29
N SER A 109 -8.79 16.28 -36.61
CA SER A 109 -9.09 14.98 -37.22
C SER A 109 -8.02 13.92 -37.02
N ASN A 110 -6.85 14.28 -36.50
CA ASN A 110 -5.70 13.37 -36.34
C ASN A 110 -5.14 13.37 -34.90
N GLU A 111 -5.64 14.23 -34.01
CA GLU A 111 -5.11 14.42 -32.66
C GLU A 111 -6.20 14.35 -31.59
N ILE A 112 -5.94 13.55 -30.55
CA ILE A 112 -6.81 13.38 -29.39
C ILE A 112 -6.09 13.90 -28.15
N GLU A 113 -6.69 14.82 -27.41
CA GLU A 113 -6.24 15.17 -26.06
C GLU A 113 -6.85 14.20 -25.05
N VAL A 114 -6.00 13.67 -24.17
CA VAL A 114 -6.42 12.79 -23.08
C VAL A 114 -6.05 13.42 -21.75
N LYS A 115 -7.01 13.42 -20.81
CA LYS A 115 -6.82 13.85 -19.42
C LYS A 115 -7.28 12.75 -18.48
N ALA A 116 -6.44 12.39 -17.53
CA ALA A 116 -6.77 11.39 -16.53
C ALA A 116 -6.52 11.92 -15.11
N VAL A 117 -7.40 11.54 -14.20
CA VAL A 117 -7.25 11.77 -12.77
C VAL A 117 -7.12 10.40 -12.11
N ILE A 118 -5.99 10.19 -11.44
CA ILE A 118 -5.64 8.95 -10.74
C ILE A 118 -5.80 9.22 -9.25
N SER A 119 -6.58 8.39 -8.58
CA SER A 119 -6.68 8.36 -7.11
C SER A 119 -5.64 7.39 -6.56
N LEU A 120 -4.83 7.86 -5.62
CA LEU A 120 -3.76 7.09 -4.98
C LEU A 120 -4.03 7.06 -3.47
N ASN A 121 -4.42 5.89 -2.97
CA ASN A 121 -4.73 5.67 -1.56
C ASN A 121 -3.59 4.91 -0.91
N VAL A 122 -3.05 5.42 0.19
CA VAL A 122 -1.97 4.79 0.92
C VAL A 122 -2.35 4.53 2.37
N LEU A 123 -1.98 3.34 2.85
CA LEU A 123 -2.05 2.94 4.25
C LEU A 123 -0.64 2.57 4.69
N VAL A 124 -0.09 3.27 5.68
CA VAL A 124 1.25 3.01 6.23
C VAL A 124 1.13 2.47 7.65
N LEU A 125 1.79 1.34 7.87
CA LEU A 125 1.85 0.66 9.16
C LEU A 125 3.29 0.68 9.69
N GLN A 126 3.44 0.99 10.96
CA GLN A 126 4.67 0.79 11.69
C GLN A 126 4.64 -0.56 12.39
N CYS A 127 5.64 -1.41 12.12
CA CYS A 127 5.79 -2.70 12.73
C CYS A 127 6.83 -2.64 13.84
N GLU A 128 6.45 -3.00 15.05
CA GLU A 128 7.36 -3.16 16.18
C GLU A 128 7.45 -4.63 16.56
N ASN A 129 8.67 -5.10 16.75
CA ASN A 129 8.90 -6.44 17.29
C ASN A 129 8.79 -6.37 18.80
N ARG A 130 7.82 -7.10 19.36
CA ARG A 130 7.64 -7.24 20.82
C ARG A 130 7.75 -8.70 21.22
N MET A 131 8.42 -8.94 22.32
CA MET A 131 8.41 -10.26 22.93
C MET A 131 7.04 -10.47 23.60
N ILE A 132 6.38 -11.55 23.21
CA ILE A 132 5.09 -11.96 23.79
C ILE A 132 5.23 -13.36 24.39
N ILE A 133 4.39 -13.66 25.38
CA ILE A 133 4.27 -15.02 25.90
C ILE A 133 3.55 -15.85 24.84
N SER A 134 4.27 -16.79 24.21
CA SER A 134 3.72 -17.67 23.16
C SER A 134 3.13 -18.97 23.71
N LYS A 135 3.60 -19.41 24.89
CA LYS A 135 3.16 -20.65 25.53
C LYS A 135 3.28 -20.54 27.03
N VAL A 136 2.28 -21.02 27.73
CA VAL A 136 2.29 -21.24 29.19
C VAL A 136 2.19 -22.73 29.42
N GLU A 137 3.14 -23.29 30.18
CA GLU A 137 3.14 -24.69 30.58
C GLU A 137 2.91 -24.77 32.09
N GLU A 138 1.89 -25.51 32.46
CA GLU A 138 1.69 -25.90 33.85
C GLU A 138 2.72 -26.98 34.23
N ARG A 139 3.46 -26.74 35.30
CA ARG A 139 4.33 -27.76 35.90
C ARG A 139 3.71 -28.20 37.23
N PRO A 140 3.46 -29.49 37.42
CA PRO A 140 2.99 -29.98 38.68
C PRO A 140 3.97 -29.62 39.81
N LEU A 141 3.44 -29.31 40.98
CA LEU A 141 4.25 -29.05 42.17
C LEU A 141 5.01 -30.32 42.56
N ASP A 142 6.27 -30.16 42.88
CA ASP A 142 7.08 -31.25 43.42
C ASP A 142 6.68 -31.48 44.90
N MET A 143 5.72 -32.40 45.08
CA MET A 143 5.15 -32.67 46.39
C MET A 143 6.18 -33.29 47.35
N GLU A 144 7.16 -34.06 46.87
CA GLU A 144 8.22 -34.64 47.72
C GLU A 144 9.12 -33.53 48.27
N LYS A 145 9.43 -32.54 47.44
CA LYS A 145 10.23 -31.38 47.85
C LYS A 145 9.48 -30.50 48.84
N ILE A 146 8.18 -30.32 48.65
CA ILE A 146 7.33 -29.52 49.56
C ILE A 146 7.24 -30.20 50.93
N GLN A 147 7.04 -31.54 50.97
CA GLN A 147 6.97 -32.32 52.21
C GLN A 147 8.30 -32.35 52.95
N ALA A 148 9.42 -32.29 52.24
CA ALA A 148 10.75 -32.27 52.84
C ALA A 148 11.18 -30.87 53.35
N MET A 149 10.40 -29.81 53.06
CA MET A 149 10.69 -28.46 53.53
C MET A 149 10.46 -28.31 55.04
N PRO A 150 11.37 -27.61 55.76
CA PRO A 150 11.15 -27.30 57.17
C PRO A 150 9.94 -26.38 57.34
N GLY A 151 9.20 -26.56 58.43
CA GLY A 151 7.98 -25.74 58.72
C GLY A 151 8.24 -24.25 58.88
N ILE A 152 9.49 -23.86 59.15
CA ILE A 152 9.92 -22.46 59.23
C ILE A 152 11.25 -22.33 58.49
N THR A 153 11.29 -21.42 57.50
CA THR A 153 12.50 -21.06 56.74
C THR A 153 12.82 -19.59 56.90
N VAL A 154 14.01 -19.25 57.30
CA VAL A 154 14.50 -17.88 57.37
C VAL A 154 15.42 -17.62 56.17
N TYR A 155 15.07 -16.60 55.37
CA TYR A 155 15.86 -16.23 54.22
C TYR A 155 16.36 -14.77 54.35
N VAL A 156 17.66 -14.58 54.15
CA VAL A 156 18.26 -13.26 54.16
C VAL A 156 18.23 -12.71 52.73
N VAL A 157 17.41 -11.66 52.52
CA VAL A 157 17.22 -11.02 51.21
C VAL A 157 18.55 -10.41 50.75
N LYS A 158 18.91 -10.64 49.49
CA LYS A 158 20.08 -10.09 48.83
C LYS A 158 19.71 -9.02 47.84
N ASN A 159 20.67 -8.17 47.52
CA ASN A 159 20.44 -7.17 46.46
C ASN A 159 20.14 -7.84 45.11
N GLY A 160 19.02 -7.49 44.52
CA GLY A 160 18.51 -8.09 43.26
C GLY A 160 17.41 -9.17 43.46
N ASP A 161 17.13 -9.60 44.69
CA ASP A 161 16.01 -10.52 44.95
C ASP A 161 14.67 -9.79 44.79
N SER A 162 13.70 -10.44 44.13
CA SER A 162 12.31 -10.02 44.14
C SER A 162 11.48 -10.92 45.06
N MET A 163 10.40 -10.39 45.63
CA MET A 163 9.44 -11.17 46.41
C MET A 163 8.90 -12.36 45.63
N TRP A 164 8.71 -12.18 44.33
CA TRP A 164 8.26 -13.24 43.41
C TRP A 164 9.28 -14.38 43.28
N ASP A 165 10.55 -14.09 43.18
CA ASP A 165 11.60 -15.11 43.07
C ASP A 165 11.82 -15.86 44.37
N ILE A 166 11.66 -15.15 45.48
CA ILE A 166 11.68 -15.78 46.83
C ILE A 166 10.47 -16.71 46.98
N ALA A 167 9.25 -16.24 46.62
CA ALA A 167 8.04 -17.04 46.70
C ALA A 167 8.16 -18.34 45.84
N LYS A 168 8.62 -18.22 44.60
CA LYS A 168 8.86 -19.40 43.74
C LYS A 168 9.87 -20.38 44.32
N ARG A 169 10.95 -19.87 44.93
CA ARG A 169 12.02 -20.71 45.51
C ARG A 169 11.53 -21.55 46.69
N PHE A 170 10.63 -20.99 47.47
CA PHE A 170 10.12 -21.62 48.69
C PHE A 170 8.70 -22.14 48.58
N TYR A 171 8.12 -22.15 47.36
CA TYR A 171 6.78 -22.64 47.10
C TYR A 171 5.69 -21.95 47.96
N THR A 172 5.83 -20.66 48.21
CA THR A 172 4.91 -19.86 49.02
C THR A 172 4.29 -18.77 48.20
N THR A 173 3.23 -18.10 48.73
CA THR A 173 2.52 -17.00 48.10
C THR A 173 2.84 -15.66 48.75
#